data_8c6f1c57d76b276c9f3cb1744420a44d
#
_entry.id   8c6f1c57d76b276c9f3cb1744420a44d
#
_cell.length_a   1.000
_cell.length_b   1.000
_cell.length_c   1.000
_cell.angle_alpha   90.00
_cell.angle_beta   90.00
_cell.angle_gamma   90.00
#
_symmetry.space_group_name_H-M   'P 1'
#
loop_
_entity.id
_entity.type
_entity.pdbx_description
1 polymer ?
#
loop_
_entity_poly.entity_id
_entity_poly.type
_entity_poly.pdbx_seq_one_letter_code
_entity_poly.pdbx_strand_id
1 'polypeptide(L)'
;MDPLLELLKTTVARYTMLSPGQTVVVGVSGGPDSTALLHALAHLRAEWDVRLVAAHLHHGFRGAEAEEDARYVVELAQALAIPCRIERADVPAMRRRMHLSAQEAARRVRHAFLRRVAADVDAQRIALGHTRDDRIETILLNLFRGTGPEGLAGFPPVALPVVRPLYEVSRAEIEAYCQAHGLQPRRDSSNLNLEYRRNRLRTELLPTLASYFNVKVGDAVLRMAGLVSADNEFLEERAAEALEQVCLARSDAEITLDAQVLQALQAALQRRVLRQAVAKLRGHLREIGFNLLEQALEAVRAGETRQFALPADGAQGIFLRVEASTLRLSIEPAPAEGCPWQQMLQVPGRTEIAPAGIAITARICPAAGLEPEDRLVFRLESLALPILARSWRPGDRMRPRGLDGSKKLQDLFTDRKIPRA
;
A
#
# COMPACT_ATOMS: atom_id res chain seq x y z
N MET A 1 -23.22 32.66 -9.49
CA MET A 1 -21.88 32.09 -9.34
C MET A 1 -21.96 30.60 -9.68
N ASP A 2 -20.96 30.02 -10.28
CA ASP A 2 -20.99 28.59 -10.68
C ASP A 2 -21.05 27.69 -9.43
N PRO A 3 -22.00 26.72 -9.37
CA PRO A 3 -22.15 25.87 -8.18
C PRO A 3 -20.92 25.07 -7.81
N LEU A 4 -20.16 24.59 -8.81
CA LEU A 4 -18.92 23.84 -8.57
C LEU A 4 -17.85 24.74 -7.95
N LEU A 5 -17.71 25.99 -8.41
CA LEU A 5 -16.74 26.91 -7.85
C LEU A 5 -17.05 27.24 -6.39
N GLU A 6 -18.33 27.42 -6.03
CA GLU A 6 -18.73 27.65 -4.63
C GLU A 6 -18.47 26.45 -3.73
N LEU A 7 -18.79 25.24 -4.22
CA LEU A 7 -18.51 24.01 -3.48
C LEU A 7 -16.99 23.81 -3.30
N LEU A 8 -16.22 24.10 -4.33
CA LEU A 8 -14.75 24.03 -4.28
C LEU A 8 -14.17 25.03 -3.30
N LYS A 9 -14.66 26.30 -3.27
CA LYS A 9 -14.27 27.32 -2.28
C LYS A 9 -14.54 26.83 -0.85
N THR A 10 -15.75 26.32 -0.62
CA THR A 10 -16.14 25.80 0.69
C THR A 10 -15.24 24.62 1.11
N THR A 11 -14.93 23.71 0.17
CA THR A 11 -14.09 22.54 0.43
C THR A 11 -12.65 22.96 0.75
N VAL A 12 -12.06 23.84 -0.03
CA VAL A 12 -10.69 24.34 0.17
C VAL A 12 -10.55 25.07 1.52
N ALA A 13 -11.53 25.92 1.86
CA ALA A 13 -11.54 26.65 3.14
C ALA A 13 -11.72 25.69 4.32
N ARG A 14 -12.70 24.77 4.25
CA ARG A 14 -13.00 23.80 5.31
C ARG A 14 -11.82 22.95 5.71
N TYR A 15 -11.02 22.51 4.73
CA TYR A 15 -9.86 21.65 4.98
C TYR A 15 -8.52 22.38 4.94
N THR A 16 -8.51 23.70 4.88
CA THR A 16 -7.31 24.54 4.87
C THR A 16 -6.28 24.06 3.83
N MET A 17 -6.76 23.79 2.61
CA MET A 17 -5.96 23.12 1.57
C MET A 17 -4.89 24.03 0.98
N LEU A 18 -5.19 25.32 0.82
CA LEU A 18 -4.35 26.31 0.17
C LEU A 18 -4.18 27.53 1.07
N SER A 19 -3.06 28.23 0.91
CA SER A 19 -2.76 29.51 1.55
C SER A 19 -2.25 30.52 0.53
N PRO A 20 -2.46 31.83 0.73
CA PRO A 20 -1.94 32.87 -0.16
C PRO A 20 -0.43 32.77 -0.37
N GLY A 21 0.04 33.15 -1.55
CA GLY A 21 1.44 33.13 -1.95
C GLY A 21 1.97 31.74 -2.38
N GLN A 22 1.19 30.67 -2.22
CA GLN A 22 1.64 29.31 -2.55
C GLN A 22 1.71 29.05 -4.05
N THR A 23 2.67 28.19 -4.43
CA THR A 23 2.70 27.53 -5.74
C THR A 23 2.05 26.15 -5.63
N VAL A 24 1.15 25.84 -6.54
CA VAL A 24 0.37 24.59 -6.57
C VAL A 24 0.62 23.86 -7.89
N VAL A 25 1.16 22.65 -7.83
CA VAL A 25 1.23 21.75 -8.98
C VAL A 25 -0.10 21.03 -9.15
N VAL A 26 -0.73 21.15 -10.29
CA VAL A 26 -2.00 20.48 -10.61
C VAL A 26 -1.72 19.26 -11.47
N GLY A 27 -2.03 18.06 -10.97
CA GLY A 27 -1.91 16.84 -11.75
C GLY A 27 -3.06 16.69 -12.75
N VAL A 28 -2.75 16.78 -14.05
CA VAL A 28 -3.73 16.78 -15.14
C VAL A 28 -3.54 15.54 -16.02
N SER A 29 -4.57 14.69 -16.08
CA SER A 29 -4.58 13.49 -16.94
C SER A 29 -5.24 13.70 -18.30
N GLY A 30 -5.94 14.82 -18.49
CA GLY A 30 -6.79 15.07 -19.66
C GLY A 30 -8.25 14.62 -19.49
N GLY A 31 -8.54 13.81 -18.48
CA GLY A 31 -9.90 13.38 -18.16
C GLY A 31 -10.75 14.47 -17.48
N PRO A 32 -12.08 14.28 -17.37
CA PRO A 32 -13.02 15.33 -16.92
C PRO A 32 -12.65 15.90 -15.55
N ASP A 33 -12.34 15.06 -14.58
CA ASP A 33 -12.06 15.48 -13.20
C ASP A 33 -10.83 16.40 -13.12
N SER A 34 -9.75 16.04 -13.79
CA SER A 34 -8.51 16.84 -13.80
C SER A 34 -8.60 18.10 -14.67
N THR A 35 -9.41 18.05 -15.74
CA THR A 35 -9.70 19.20 -16.60
C THR A 35 -10.52 20.24 -15.85
N ALA A 36 -11.62 19.80 -15.20
CA ALA A 36 -12.44 20.67 -14.35
C ALA A 36 -11.63 21.28 -13.20
N LEU A 37 -10.78 20.47 -12.55
CA LEU A 37 -9.90 20.94 -11.48
C LEU A 37 -8.97 22.06 -11.95
N LEU A 38 -8.24 21.86 -13.05
CA LEU A 38 -7.31 22.87 -13.56
C LEU A 38 -8.04 24.16 -13.95
N HIS A 39 -9.18 24.04 -14.64
CA HIS A 39 -10.00 25.17 -15.06
C HIS A 39 -10.58 25.94 -13.86
N ALA A 40 -11.15 25.23 -12.87
CA ALA A 40 -11.70 25.87 -11.68
C ALA A 40 -10.63 26.59 -10.83
N LEU A 41 -9.46 25.95 -10.65
CA LEU A 41 -8.34 26.59 -9.94
C LEU A 41 -7.80 27.80 -10.71
N ALA A 42 -7.78 27.76 -12.04
CA ALA A 42 -7.39 28.92 -12.85
C ALA A 42 -8.30 30.12 -12.64
N HIS A 43 -9.62 29.91 -12.50
CA HIS A 43 -10.58 30.96 -12.21
C HIS A 43 -10.40 31.56 -10.81
N LEU A 44 -10.02 30.73 -9.83
CA LEU A 44 -9.91 31.13 -8.42
C LEU A 44 -8.49 31.59 -8.01
N ARG A 45 -7.49 31.41 -8.88
CA ARG A 45 -6.08 31.68 -8.55
C ARG A 45 -5.80 33.10 -8.07
N ALA A 46 -6.48 34.08 -8.66
CA ALA A 46 -6.30 35.49 -8.28
C ALA A 46 -6.96 35.81 -6.93
N GLU A 47 -8.13 35.24 -6.66
CA GLU A 47 -8.84 35.38 -5.39
C GLU A 47 -8.06 34.75 -4.23
N TRP A 48 -7.37 33.64 -4.48
CA TRP A 48 -6.60 32.91 -3.48
C TRP A 48 -5.12 33.29 -3.41
N ASP A 49 -4.67 34.18 -4.29
CA ASP A 49 -3.26 34.53 -4.42
C ASP A 49 -2.36 33.30 -4.55
N VAL A 50 -2.69 32.40 -5.48
CA VAL A 50 -1.89 31.19 -5.75
C VAL A 50 -1.35 31.12 -7.16
N ARG A 51 -0.15 30.59 -7.31
CA ARG A 51 0.46 30.29 -8.61
C ARG A 51 0.20 28.83 -8.98
N LEU A 52 -0.17 28.57 -10.22
CA LEU A 52 -0.48 27.24 -10.72
C LEU A 52 0.56 26.77 -11.73
N VAL A 53 0.90 25.47 -11.65
CA VAL A 53 1.69 24.77 -12.67
C VAL A 53 0.96 23.47 -13.03
N ALA A 54 0.58 23.28 -14.27
CA ALA A 54 0.00 22.04 -14.75
C ALA A 54 1.10 20.97 -14.93
N ALA A 55 0.81 19.73 -14.53
CA ALA A 55 1.75 18.63 -14.67
C ALA A 55 1.03 17.38 -15.25
N HIS A 56 1.50 16.91 -16.41
CA HIS A 56 0.96 15.74 -17.10
C HIS A 56 2.03 14.65 -17.25
N LEU A 57 1.68 13.42 -16.91
CA LEU A 57 2.54 12.25 -17.11
C LEU A 57 1.97 11.36 -18.20
N HIS A 58 2.72 11.20 -19.29
CA HIS A 58 2.43 10.24 -20.33
C HIS A 58 2.93 8.85 -19.92
N HIS A 59 2.00 7.92 -19.69
CA HIS A 59 2.30 6.61 -19.09
C HIS A 59 2.85 5.54 -20.04
N GLY A 60 2.89 5.80 -21.35
CA GLY A 60 3.40 4.87 -22.36
C GLY A 60 2.54 3.64 -22.66
N PHE A 61 1.30 3.56 -22.15
CA PHE A 61 0.44 2.38 -22.35
C PHE A 61 -0.39 2.41 -23.65
N ARG A 62 -0.71 3.58 -24.23
CA ARG A 62 -1.77 3.74 -25.23
C ARG A 62 -1.34 4.37 -26.56
N GLY A 63 -0.04 4.46 -26.83
CA GLY A 63 0.42 4.98 -28.12
C GLY A 63 -0.20 6.35 -28.51
N ALA A 64 -0.98 6.39 -29.61
CA ALA A 64 -1.56 7.61 -30.14
C ALA A 64 -2.55 8.33 -29.22
N GLU A 65 -3.40 7.59 -28.47
CA GLU A 65 -4.35 8.20 -27.52
C GLU A 65 -3.61 9.03 -26.43
N ALA A 66 -2.50 8.51 -25.93
CA ALA A 66 -1.74 9.20 -24.90
C ALA A 66 -1.02 10.47 -25.43
N GLU A 67 -0.68 10.51 -26.72
CA GLU A 67 -0.17 11.72 -27.37
C GLU A 67 -1.27 12.78 -27.51
N GLU A 68 -2.49 12.36 -27.84
CA GLU A 68 -3.64 13.25 -27.90
C GLU A 68 -4.02 13.80 -26.52
N ASP A 69 -3.96 12.98 -25.47
CA ASP A 69 -4.16 13.44 -24.10
C ASP A 69 -3.13 14.50 -23.69
N ALA A 70 -1.85 14.27 -24.00
CA ALA A 70 -0.78 15.24 -23.73
C ALA A 70 -0.98 16.56 -24.51
N ARG A 71 -1.38 16.49 -25.78
CA ARG A 71 -1.68 17.66 -26.60
C ARG A 71 -2.83 18.47 -26.02
N TYR A 72 -3.94 17.79 -25.67
CA TYR A 72 -5.09 18.43 -25.03
C TYR A 72 -4.71 19.17 -23.74
N VAL A 73 -3.89 18.57 -22.89
CA VAL A 73 -3.44 19.20 -21.63
C VAL A 73 -2.58 20.45 -21.93
N VAL A 74 -1.71 20.41 -22.94
CA VAL A 74 -0.92 21.60 -23.36
C VAL A 74 -1.82 22.72 -23.82
N GLU A 75 -2.76 22.43 -24.72
CA GLU A 75 -3.70 23.42 -25.28
C GLU A 75 -4.55 24.04 -24.16
N LEU A 76 -5.08 23.24 -23.24
CA LEU A 76 -5.83 23.71 -22.09
C LEU A 76 -4.99 24.61 -21.18
N ALA A 77 -3.77 24.18 -20.84
CA ALA A 77 -2.88 24.98 -19.99
C ALA A 77 -2.48 26.32 -20.65
N GLN A 78 -2.23 26.32 -21.96
CA GLN A 78 -1.94 27.53 -22.77
C GLN A 78 -3.15 28.47 -22.78
N ALA A 79 -4.35 27.96 -23.02
CA ALA A 79 -5.59 28.76 -23.00
C ALA A 79 -5.84 29.42 -21.63
N LEU A 80 -5.43 28.76 -20.56
CA LEU A 80 -5.54 29.27 -19.19
C LEU A 80 -4.33 30.12 -18.73
N ALA A 81 -3.33 30.31 -19.59
CA ALA A 81 -2.06 30.97 -19.27
C ALA A 81 -1.38 30.37 -18.01
N ILE A 82 -1.31 29.02 -17.97
CA ILE A 82 -0.68 28.25 -16.87
C ILE A 82 0.54 27.52 -17.45
N PRO A 83 1.73 27.63 -16.84
CA PRO A 83 2.89 26.81 -17.20
C PRO A 83 2.58 25.32 -17.12
N CYS A 84 3.02 24.55 -18.14
CA CYS A 84 2.78 23.11 -18.19
C CYS A 84 4.11 22.32 -18.20
N ARG A 85 4.18 21.26 -17.40
CA ARG A 85 5.27 20.28 -17.36
C ARG A 85 4.77 18.93 -17.84
N ILE A 86 5.40 18.39 -18.88
CA ILE A 86 5.07 17.06 -19.41
C ILE A 86 6.30 16.17 -19.31
N GLU A 87 6.07 14.93 -18.89
CA GLU A 87 7.10 13.89 -18.92
C GLU A 87 6.53 12.58 -19.45
N ARG A 88 7.39 11.81 -20.12
CA ARG A 88 7.08 10.46 -20.58
C ARG A 88 7.76 9.45 -19.67
N ALA A 89 7.02 8.46 -19.23
CA ALA A 89 7.55 7.36 -18.44
C ALA A 89 7.18 6.01 -19.05
N ASP A 90 8.15 5.09 -19.13
CA ASP A 90 7.90 3.70 -19.51
C ASP A 90 7.41 2.91 -18.29
N VAL A 91 6.12 3.10 -17.95
CA VAL A 91 5.47 2.39 -16.86
C VAL A 91 5.44 0.88 -17.09
N PRO A 92 5.24 0.34 -18.30
CA PRO A 92 5.40 -1.09 -18.59
C PRO A 92 6.75 -1.68 -18.18
N ALA A 93 7.86 -0.99 -18.44
CA ALA A 93 9.19 -1.46 -18.00
C ALA A 93 9.32 -1.43 -16.46
N MET A 94 8.85 -0.36 -15.82
CA MET A 94 8.87 -0.28 -14.35
C MET A 94 7.98 -1.33 -13.68
N ARG A 95 6.80 -1.63 -14.25
CA ARG A 95 5.92 -2.69 -13.79
C ARG A 95 6.64 -4.05 -13.75
N ARG A 96 7.35 -4.40 -14.83
CA ARG A 96 8.12 -5.65 -14.92
C ARG A 96 9.22 -5.71 -13.86
N ARG A 97 9.98 -4.62 -13.72
CA ARG A 97 11.10 -4.53 -12.77
C ARG A 97 10.66 -4.61 -11.31
N MET A 98 9.51 -4.03 -10.97
CA MET A 98 9.03 -3.93 -9.59
C MET A 98 7.99 -4.99 -9.23
N HIS A 99 7.63 -5.89 -10.14
CA HIS A 99 6.59 -6.92 -9.95
C HIS A 99 5.24 -6.37 -9.46
N LEU A 100 4.88 -5.17 -9.88
CA LEU A 100 3.66 -4.49 -9.48
C LEU A 100 2.50 -4.73 -10.46
N SER A 101 1.27 -4.48 -10.00
CA SER A 101 0.14 -4.32 -10.92
C SER A 101 0.32 -3.07 -11.79
N ALA A 102 -0.32 -3.03 -12.98
CA ALA A 102 -0.24 -1.86 -13.86
C ALA A 102 -0.71 -0.58 -13.18
N GLN A 103 -1.80 -0.66 -12.41
CA GLN A 103 -2.36 0.48 -11.67
C GLN A 103 -1.43 0.99 -10.57
N GLU A 104 -0.81 0.08 -9.81
CA GLU A 104 0.12 0.47 -8.75
C GLU A 104 1.41 1.06 -9.31
N ALA A 105 1.96 0.48 -10.39
CA ALA A 105 3.12 1.03 -11.08
C ALA A 105 2.84 2.44 -11.61
N ALA A 106 1.72 2.63 -12.33
CA ALA A 106 1.30 3.92 -12.83
C ALA A 106 1.11 4.96 -11.70
N ARG A 107 0.50 4.54 -10.59
CA ARG A 107 0.32 5.39 -9.41
C ARG A 107 1.66 5.83 -8.81
N ARG A 108 2.60 4.90 -8.58
CA ARG A 108 3.93 5.21 -8.02
C ARG A 108 4.72 6.17 -8.90
N VAL A 109 4.76 5.89 -10.21
CA VAL A 109 5.46 6.74 -11.18
C VAL A 109 4.86 8.14 -11.21
N ARG A 110 3.52 8.24 -11.24
CA ARG A 110 2.82 9.53 -11.21
C ARG A 110 3.11 10.33 -9.95
N HIS A 111 3.06 9.70 -8.78
CA HIS A 111 3.39 10.39 -7.53
C HIS A 111 4.85 10.85 -7.47
N ALA A 112 5.80 10.03 -7.95
CA ALA A 112 7.21 10.41 -8.02
C ALA A 112 7.43 11.59 -8.98
N PHE A 113 6.80 11.57 -10.16
CA PHE A 113 6.83 12.66 -11.12
C PHE A 113 6.28 13.97 -10.52
N LEU A 114 5.07 13.94 -9.94
CA LEU A 114 4.46 15.14 -9.38
C LEU A 114 5.27 15.75 -8.24
N ARG A 115 5.88 14.92 -7.38
CA ARG A 115 6.78 15.38 -6.32
C ARG A 115 8.04 16.03 -6.89
N ARG A 116 8.63 15.49 -7.95
CA ARG A 116 9.79 16.06 -8.62
C ARG A 116 9.44 17.40 -9.24
N VAL A 117 8.33 17.49 -10.00
CA VAL A 117 7.86 18.77 -10.55
C VAL A 117 7.61 19.79 -9.43
N ALA A 118 7.01 19.37 -8.31
CA ALA A 118 6.78 20.25 -7.17
C ALA A 118 8.08 20.79 -6.58
N ALA A 119 9.12 19.96 -6.46
CA ALA A 119 10.44 20.40 -6.03
C ALA A 119 11.10 21.37 -7.03
N ASP A 120 11.01 21.07 -8.33
CA ASP A 120 11.61 21.88 -9.41
C ASP A 120 11.02 23.31 -9.49
N VAL A 121 9.76 23.49 -9.07
CA VAL A 121 9.08 24.80 -9.11
C VAL A 121 8.80 25.37 -7.71
N ASP A 122 9.42 24.83 -6.69
CA ASP A 122 9.23 25.18 -5.27
C ASP A 122 7.75 25.23 -4.87
N ALA A 123 6.98 24.22 -5.26
CA ALA A 123 5.56 24.16 -4.95
C ALA A 123 5.29 23.50 -3.59
N GLN A 124 4.45 24.15 -2.80
CA GLN A 124 4.06 23.70 -1.48
C GLN A 124 2.90 22.72 -1.50
N ARG A 125 2.16 22.65 -2.62
CA ARG A 125 0.97 21.80 -2.75
C ARG A 125 0.94 21.09 -4.12
N ILE A 126 0.33 19.91 -4.10
CA ILE A 126 0.02 19.11 -5.30
C ILE A 126 -1.48 18.86 -5.30
N ALA A 127 -2.22 19.48 -6.21
CA ALA A 127 -3.66 19.31 -6.35
C ALA A 127 -3.99 18.13 -7.28
N LEU A 128 -4.84 17.22 -6.81
CA LEU A 128 -5.31 16.04 -7.56
C LEU A 128 -6.82 16.05 -7.70
N GLY A 129 -7.33 15.69 -8.89
CA GLY A 129 -8.75 15.63 -9.21
C GLY A 129 -9.46 14.38 -8.67
N HIS A 130 -9.25 14.03 -7.39
CA HIS A 130 -10.03 12.99 -6.73
C HIS A 130 -11.37 13.56 -6.27
N THR A 131 -12.45 12.83 -6.58
CA THR A 131 -13.82 13.27 -6.42
C THR A 131 -14.51 12.58 -5.23
N ARG A 132 -15.72 13.02 -4.93
CA ARG A 132 -16.65 12.39 -3.99
C ARG A 132 -16.94 10.94 -4.39
N ASP A 133 -17.14 10.67 -5.69
CA ASP A 133 -17.38 9.31 -6.20
C ASP A 133 -16.14 8.41 -6.03
N ASP A 134 -14.95 8.91 -6.27
CA ASP A 134 -13.70 8.18 -6.03
C ASP A 134 -13.54 7.76 -4.57
N ARG A 135 -14.03 8.59 -3.66
CA ARG A 135 -14.02 8.32 -2.23
C ARG A 135 -14.96 7.18 -1.87
N ILE A 136 -16.20 7.19 -2.39
CA ILE A 136 -17.18 6.12 -2.22
C ILE A 136 -16.62 4.80 -2.75
N GLU A 137 -16.09 4.81 -3.97
CA GLU A 137 -15.46 3.65 -4.61
C GLU A 137 -14.32 3.09 -3.76
N THR A 138 -13.46 3.96 -3.23
CA THR A 138 -12.31 3.55 -2.42
C THR A 138 -12.75 2.91 -1.11
N ILE A 139 -13.74 3.48 -0.42
CA ILE A 139 -14.28 2.96 0.83
C ILE A 139 -14.86 1.56 0.61
N LEU A 140 -15.68 1.38 -0.42
CA LEU A 140 -16.31 0.08 -0.73
C LEU A 140 -15.27 -0.96 -1.15
N LEU A 141 -14.29 -0.60 -1.97
CA LEU A 141 -13.20 -1.51 -2.33
C LEU A 141 -12.36 -1.93 -1.13
N ASN A 142 -12.15 -1.03 -0.17
CA ASN A 142 -11.46 -1.33 1.06
C ASN A 142 -12.30 -2.27 1.95
N LEU A 143 -13.59 -1.99 2.09
CA LEU A 143 -14.54 -2.86 2.81
C LEU A 143 -14.48 -4.30 2.27
N PHE A 144 -14.55 -4.49 0.96
CA PHE A 144 -14.50 -5.82 0.33
C PHE A 144 -13.14 -6.51 0.45
N ARG A 145 -12.07 -5.78 0.79
CA ARG A 145 -10.76 -6.35 1.10
C ARG A 145 -10.58 -6.70 2.56
N GLY A 146 -11.54 -6.38 3.42
CA GLY A 146 -11.45 -6.62 4.85
C GLY A 146 -10.55 -5.63 5.56
N THR A 147 -10.77 -4.34 5.34
CA THR A 147 -9.97 -3.27 5.97
C THR A 147 -10.42 -2.96 7.40
N GLY A 148 -9.52 -2.36 8.18
CA GLY A 148 -9.85 -1.73 9.45
C GLY A 148 -10.46 -0.31 9.28
N PRO A 149 -10.69 0.40 10.41
CA PRO A 149 -11.30 1.74 10.41
C PRO A 149 -10.61 2.75 9.49
N GLU A 150 -9.27 2.73 9.41
CA GLU A 150 -8.50 3.62 8.51
C GLU A 150 -8.93 3.50 7.04
N GLY A 151 -9.12 2.28 6.56
CA GLY A 151 -9.53 2.08 5.17
C GLY A 151 -11.02 2.38 4.95
N LEU A 152 -11.87 2.24 6.00
CA LEU A 152 -13.28 2.64 5.96
C LEU A 152 -13.45 4.17 6.00
N ALA A 153 -12.52 4.91 6.57
CA ALA A 153 -12.47 6.38 6.47
C ALA A 153 -12.18 6.86 5.04
N GLY A 154 -11.64 5.97 4.18
CA GLY A 154 -11.25 6.30 2.80
C GLY A 154 -9.90 7.02 2.74
N PHE A 155 -9.74 7.94 1.80
CA PHE A 155 -8.56 8.79 1.72
C PHE A 155 -8.87 10.19 2.25
N PRO A 156 -7.92 10.87 2.92
CA PRO A 156 -8.16 12.20 3.47
C PRO A 156 -8.21 13.29 2.38
N PRO A 157 -8.89 14.42 2.65
CA PRO A 157 -8.90 15.57 1.74
C PRO A 157 -7.52 16.20 1.59
N VAL A 158 -6.71 16.14 2.64
CA VAL A 158 -5.33 16.65 2.71
C VAL A 158 -4.39 15.54 3.19
N ALA A 159 -3.33 15.29 2.44
CA ALA A 159 -2.21 14.42 2.83
C ALA A 159 -0.92 15.05 2.28
N LEU A 160 -0.40 16.02 3.00
CA LEU A 160 0.68 16.90 2.55
C LEU A 160 1.82 16.17 1.84
N PRO A 161 2.28 16.70 0.69
CA PRO A 161 1.88 17.96 0.04
C PRO A 161 0.63 17.84 -0.84
N VAL A 162 -0.07 16.68 -0.86
CA VAL A 162 -1.23 16.43 -1.73
C VAL A 162 -2.51 16.98 -1.13
N VAL A 163 -3.27 17.75 -1.93
CA VAL A 163 -4.61 18.25 -1.63
C VAL A 163 -5.60 17.80 -2.70
N ARG A 164 -6.89 17.74 -2.34
CA ARG A 164 -7.97 17.22 -3.23
C ARG A 164 -9.14 18.19 -3.27
N PRO A 165 -9.05 19.28 -4.03
CA PRO A 165 -10.07 20.32 -4.04
C PRO A 165 -11.47 19.84 -4.46
N LEU A 166 -11.55 18.79 -5.31
CA LEU A 166 -12.81 18.16 -5.76
C LEU A 166 -13.34 17.09 -4.78
N TYR A 167 -12.85 17.03 -3.54
CA TYR A 167 -13.15 15.98 -2.57
C TYR A 167 -14.65 15.81 -2.25
N GLU A 168 -15.43 16.90 -2.27
CA GLU A 168 -16.87 16.90 -2.04
C GLU A 168 -17.70 16.99 -3.35
N VAL A 169 -17.03 17.18 -4.49
CA VAL A 169 -17.65 17.35 -5.81
C VAL A 169 -17.97 15.99 -6.41
N SER A 170 -19.21 15.80 -6.88
CA SER A 170 -19.65 14.60 -7.59
C SER A 170 -19.24 14.64 -9.06
N ARG A 171 -19.21 13.46 -9.69
CA ARG A 171 -18.96 13.35 -11.13
C ARG A 171 -20.03 14.06 -11.97
N ALA A 172 -21.30 14.03 -11.56
CA ALA A 172 -22.37 14.73 -12.26
C ALA A 172 -22.15 16.25 -12.26
N GLU A 173 -21.71 16.82 -11.14
CA GLU A 173 -21.36 18.24 -11.06
C GLU A 173 -20.16 18.60 -11.93
N ILE A 174 -19.16 17.71 -12.03
CA ILE A 174 -18.00 17.89 -12.93
C ILE A 174 -18.42 17.86 -14.39
N GLU A 175 -19.28 16.93 -14.79
CA GLU A 175 -19.77 16.83 -16.16
C GLU A 175 -20.59 18.06 -16.53
N ALA A 176 -21.49 18.52 -15.65
CA ALA A 176 -22.25 19.74 -15.83
C ALA A 176 -21.36 20.98 -15.96
N TYR A 177 -20.32 21.07 -15.12
CA TYR A 177 -19.31 22.15 -15.17
C TYR A 177 -18.56 22.15 -16.51
N CYS A 178 -18.06 21.00 -16.94
CA CYS A 178 -17.36 20.88 -18.21
C CYS A 178 -18.26 21.30 -19.38
N GLN A 179 -19.53 20.89 -19.37
CA GLN A 179 -20.49 21.27 -20.39
C GLN A 179 -20.78 22.79 -20.37
N ALA A 180 -21.01 23.39 -19.21
CA ALA A 180 -21.31 24.80 -19.07
C ALA A 180 -20.16 25.71 -19.53
N HIS A 181 -18.91 25.25 -19.38
CA HIS A 181 -17.72 25.99 -19.78
C HIS A 181 -17.15 25.58 -21.16
N GLY A 182 -17.84 24.73 -21.92
CA GLY A 182 -17.40 24.28 -23.24
C GLY A 182 -16.12 23.45 -23.23
N LEU A 183 -15.74 22.87 -22.09
CA LEU A 183 -14.57 22.01 -21.97
C LEU A 183 -14.84 20.66 -22.63
N GLN A 184 -13.88 20.14 -23.36
CA GLN A 184 -13.99 18.87 -24.07
C GLN A 184 -12.93 17.87 -23.53
N PRO A 185 -13.10 17.38 -22.29
CA PRO A 185 -12.13 16.46 -21.71
C PRO A 185 -12.09 15.15 -22.47
N ARG A 186 -10.92 14.53 -22.47
CA ARG A 186 -10.69 13.23 -23.09
C ARG A 186 -11.39 12.12 -22.32
N ARG A 187 -12.00 11.20 -23.03
CA ARG A 187 -12.61 9.99 -22.45
C ARG A 187 -11.65 8.82 -22.61
N ASP A 188 -11.19 8.29 -21.49
CA ASP A 188 -10.32 7.12 -21.45
C ASP A 188 -11.12 5.86 -21.78
N SER A 189 -10.78 5.18 -22.88
CA SER A 189 -11.42 3.92 -23.31
C SER A 189 -11.32 2.80 -22.24
N SER A 190 -10.28 2.81 -21.41
CA SER A 190 -10.12 1.84 -20.33
C SER A 190 -11.14 1.98 -19.20
N ASN A 191 -11.86 3.10 -19.10
CA ASN A 191 -12.93 3.29 -18.12
C ASN A 191 -14.14 2.37 -18.36
N LEU A 192 -14.27 1.79 -19.55
CA LEU A 192 -15.33 0.84 -19.91
C LEU A 192 -14.92 -0.63 -19.66
N ASN A 193 -13.67 -0.89 -19.36
CA ASN A 193 -13.20 -2.26 -19.13
C ASN A 193 -13.64 -2.77 -17.76
N LEU A 194 -14.59 -3.72 -17.75
CA LEU A 194 -15.14 -4.35 -16.55
C LEU A 194 -14.20 -5.34 -15.84
N GLU A 195 -13.05 -5.67 -16.40
CA GLU A 195 -12.03 -6.43 -15.70
C GLU A 195 -11.48 -5.66 -14.48
N TYR A 196 -11.54 -4.33 -14.54
CA TYR A 196 -11.13 -3.50 -13.41
C TYR A 196 -12.25 -3.44 -12.36
N ARG A 197 -11.95 -3.92 -11.16
CA ARG A 197 -12.90 -3.95 -10.02
C ARG A 197 -13.55 -2.59 -9.75
N ARG A 198 -12.84 -1.50 -9.98
CA ARG A 198 -13.34 -0.14 -9.78
C ARG A 198 -14.41 0.23 -10.82
N ASN A 199 -14.22 -0.18 -12.06
CA ASN A 199 -15.21 0.06 -13.11
C ASN A 199 -16.48 -0.77 -12.84
N ARG A 200 -16.35 -2.05 -12.48
CA ARG A 200 -17.49 -2.90 -12.09
C ARG A 200 -18.26 -2.33 -10.91
N LEU A 201 -17.55 -1.82 -9.89
CA LEU A 201 -18.18 -1.19 -8.74
C LEU A 201 -19.06 0.00 -9.18
N ARG A 202 -18.54 0.85 -10.06
CA ARG A 202 -19.21 2.05 -10.57
C ARG A 202 -20.38 1.76 -11.47
N THR A 203 -20.22 0.82 -12.41
CA THR A 203 -21.20 0.60 -13.48
C THR A 203 -22.24 -0.45 -13.13
N GLU A 204 -21.93 -1.38 -12.24
CA GLU A 204 -22.82 -2.49 -11.89
C GLU A 204 -23.29 -2.40 -10.43
N LEU A 205 -22.37 -2.40 -9.48
CA LEU A 205 -22.71 -2.58 -8.07
C LEU A 205 -23.37 -1.35 -7.45
N LEU A 206 -22.82 -0.16 -7.62
CA LEU A 206 -23.40 1.07 -7.06
C LEU A 206 -24.80 1.36 -7.61
N PRO A 207 -25.07 1.25 -8.92
CA PRO A 207 -26.44 1.36 -9.45
C PRO A 207 -27.38 0.29 -8.90
N THR A 208 -26.92 -0.95 -8.76
CA THR A 208 -27.71 -2.03 -8.16
C THR A 208 -28.06 -1.72 -6.71
N LEU A 209 -27.09 -1.31 -5.90
CA LEU A 209 -27.35 -0.92 -4.50
C LEU A 209 -28.29 0.28 -4.41
N ALA A 210 -28.17 1.23 -5.32
CA ALA A 210 -29.05 2.40 -5.36
C ALA A 210 -30.49 2.02 -5.70
N SER A 211 -30.71 1.10 -6.65
CA SER A 211 -32.04 0.70 -7.11
C SER A 211 -32.76 -0.23 -6.13
N TYR A 212 -32.05 -1.17 -5.50
CA TYR A 212 -32.69 -2.20 -4.67
C TYR A 212 -32.69 -1.88 -3.17
N PHE A 213 -31.79 -1.03 -2.69
CA PHE A 213 -31.65 -0.82 -1.24
C PHE A 213 -31.82 0.66 -0.85
N ASN A 214 -31.06 1.57 -1.44
CA ASN A 214 -31.08 2.97 -1.06
C ASN A 214 -30.55 3.85 -2.19
N VAL A 215 -31.41 4.67 -2.78
CA VAL A 215 -31.04 5.61 -3.85
C VAL A 215 -29.87 6.55 -3.44
N LYS A 216 -29.71 6.83 -2.14
CA LYS A 216 -28.65 7.64 -1.57
C LYS A 216 -27.54 6.79 -0.90
N VAL A 217 -27.28 5.59 -1.42
CA VAL A 217 -26.28 4.68 -0.84
C VAL A 217 -24.88 5.33 -0.75
N GLY A 218 -24.50 6.13 -1.73
CA GLY A 218 -23.24 6.89 -1.70
C GLY A 218 -23.16 7.85 -0.51
N ASP A 219 -24.23 8.60 -0.23
CA ASP A 219 -24.30 9.49 0.94
C ASP A 219 -24.22 8.72 2.26
N ALA A 220 -24.87 7.54 2.31
CA ALA A 220 -24.80 6.69 3.50
C ALA A 220 -23.39 6.19 3.76
N VAL A 221 -22.67 5.75 2.72
CA VAL A 221 -21.26 5.34 2.80
C VAL A 221 -20.37 6.50 3.29
N LEU A 222 -20.58 7.71 2.75
CA LEU A 222 -19.79 8.88 3.16
C LEU A 222 -20.08 9.33 4.59
N ARG A 223 -21.35 9.28 5.05
CA ARG A 223 -21.68 9.55 6.45
C ARG A 223 -21.01 8.56 7.40
N MET A 224 -21.09 7.27 7.10
CA MET A 224 -20.39 6.23 7.87
C MET A 224 -18.89 6.53 7.92
N ALA A 225 -18.27 6.81 6.75
CA ALA A 225 -16.84 7.10 6.67
C ALA A 225 -16.45 8.34 7.49
N GLY A 226 -17.31 9.36 7.52
CA GLY A 226 -17.10 10.56 8.35
C GLY A 226 -17.07 10.24 9.85
N LEU A 227 -18.02 9.43 10.34
CA LEU A 227 -18.06 8.99 11.72
C LEU A 227 -16.83 8.15 12.07
N VAL A 228 -16.52 7.16 11.24
CA VAL A 228 -15.34 6.31 11.44
C VAL A 228 -14.03 7.12 11.41
N SER A 229 -13.95 8.17 10.57
CA SER A 229 -12.76 9.05 10.53
C SER A 229 -12.57 9.78 11.86
N ALA A 230 -13.64 10.37 12.41
CA ALA A 230 -13.59 11.09 13.68
C ALA A 230 -13.20 10.15 14.85
N ASP A 231 -13.82 8.97 14.92
CA ASP A 231 -13.49 7.97 15.93
C ASP A 231 -12.02 7.50 15.78
N ASN A 232 -11.56 7.33 14.55
CA ASN A 232 -10.20 6.92 14.27
C ASN A 232 -9.18 7.99 14.64
N GLU A 233 -9.43 9.26 14.36
CA GLU A 233 -8.57 10.38 14.76
C GLU A 233 -8.41 10.44 16.28
N PHE A 234 -9.51 10.36 17.01
CA PHE A 234 -9.48 10.32 18.49
C PHE A 234 -8.66 9.15 19.02
N LEU A 235 -8.87 7.95 18.46
CA LEU A 235 -8.14 6.75 18.89
C LEU A 235 -6.65 6.80 18.50
N GLU A 236 -6.29 7.41 17.38
CA GLU A 236 -4.88 7.60 17.01
C GLU A 236 -4.16 8.59 17.93
N GLU A 237 -4.83 9.67 18.35
CA GLU A 237 -4.29 10.61 19.36
C GLU A 237 -4.07 9.90 20.69
N ARG A 238 -5.07 9.16 21.19
CA ARG A 238 -4.93 8.36 22.42
C ARG A 238 -3.84 7.30 22.33
N ALA A 239 -3.68 6.68 21.18
CA ALA A 239 -2.61 5.72 20.95
C ALA A 239 -1.22 6.38 20.92
N ALA A 240 -1.11 7.60 20.40
CA ALA A 240 0.15 8.34 20.43
C ALA A 240 0.57 8.67 21.87
N GLU A 241 -0.37 9.12 22.70
CA GLU A 241 -0.12 9.36 24.13
C GLU A 241 0.26 8.06 24.87
N ALA A 242 -0.49 6.97 24.59
CA ALA A 242 -0.21 5.67 25.17
C ALA A 242 1.16 5.14 24.72
N LEU A 243 1.57 5.37 23.48
CA LEU A 243 2.90 4.96 22.99
C LEU A 243 4.02 5.64 23.77
N GLU A 244 3.90 6.93 24.10
CA GLU A 244 4.90 7.62 24.92
C GLU A 244 4.95 7.05 26.36
N GLN A 245 3.81 6.60 26.90
CA GLN A 245 3.75 5.98 28.23
C GLN A 245 4.34 4.56 28.27
N VAL A 246 4.15 3.80 27.20
CA VAL A 246 4.62 2.41 27.08
C VAL A 246 6.09 2.34 26.63
N CYS A 247 6.62 3.40 26.02
CA CYS A 247 7.95 3.43 25.43
C CYS A 247 9.02 3.52 26.52
N LEU A 248 9.86 2.49 26.65
CA LEU A 248 11.01 2.44 27.56
C LEU A 248 12.25 3.07 26.92
N ALA A 249 12.47 2.84 25.64
CA ALA A 249 13.60 3.38 24.89
C ALA A 249 13.25 3.52 23.41
N ARG A 250 13.82 4.54 22.76
CA ARG A 250 13.64 4.80 21.32
C ARG A 250 14.90 5.34 20.68
N SER A 251 15.22 4.80 19.49
CA SER A 251 16.22 5.31 18.57
C SER A 251 15.69 5.22 17.14
N ASP A 252 16.48 5.66 16.16
CA ASP A 252 16.12 5.55 14.73
C ASP A 252 16.03 4.08 14.25
N ALA A 253 16.70 3.16 14.95
CA ALA A 253 16.78 1.75 14.57
C ALA A 253 15.99 0.82 15.50
N GLU A 254 15.54 1.29 16.67
CA GLU A 254 14.91 0.44 17.68
C GLU A 254 13.88 1.20 18.53
N ILE A 255 12.79 0.52 18.84
CA ILE A 255 11.80 0.95 19.84
C ILE A 255 11.57 -0.20 20.80
N THR A 256 11.74 0.05 22.09
CA THR A 256 11.46 -0.92 23.17
C THR A 256 10.25 -0.45 23.96
N LEU A 257 9.24 -1.31 24.07
CA LEU A 257 8.00 -1.08 24.79
C LEU A 257 7.92 -1.96 26.04
N ASP A 258 7.33 -1.43 27.10
CA ASP A 258 6.96 -2.20 28.28
C ASP A 258 5.79 -3.13 27.96
N ALA A 259 6.01 -4.44 28.05
CA ALA A 259 5.01 -5.44 27.71
C ALA A 259 3.84 -5.45 28.71
N GLN A 260 4.09 -5.16 30.00
CA GLN A 260 3.05 -5.17 31.04
C GLN A 260 2.15 -3.95 30.92
N VAL A 261 2.74 -2.76 30.71
CA VAL A 261 1.98 -1.52 30.49
C VAL A 261 1.18 -1.61 29.18
N LEU A 262 1.78 -2.15 28.10
CA LEU A 262 1.08 -2.40 26.85
C LEU A 262 -0.10 -3.35 27.04
N GLN A 263 0.06 -4.43 27.79
CA GLN A 263 -1.00 -5.41 28.06
C GLN A 263 -2.15 -4.81 28.88
N ALA A 264 -1.88 -3.85 29.74
CA ALA A 264 -2.89 -3.17 30.56
C ALA A 264 -3.77 -2.20 29.74
N LEU A 265 -3.34 -1.79 28.54
CA LEU A 265 -4.14 -0.95 27.68
C LEU A 265 -5.36 -1.71 27.12
N GLN A 266 -6.39 -0.98 26.72
CA GLN A 266 -7.51 -1.55 25.97
C GLN A 266 -7.03 -2.11 24.62
N ALA A 267 -7.63 -3.20 24.15
CA ALA A 267 -7.23 -3.89 22.92
C ALA A 267 -7.14 -2.98 21.66
N ALA A 268 -8.03 -1.99 21.57
CA ALA A 268 -7.99 -1.01 20.47
C ALA A 268 -6.73 -0.14 20.51
N LEU A 269 -6.25 0.23 21.70
CA LEU A 269 -5.03 1.01 21.87
C LEU A 269 -3.78 0.14 21.72
N GLN A 270 -3.77 -1.10 22.23
CA GLN A 270 -2.64 -2.02 22.02
C GLN A 270 -2.28 -2.16 20.53
N ARG A 271 -3.30 -2.39 19.68
CA ARG A 271 -3.12 -2.50 18.23
C ARG A 271 -2.55 -1.25 17.59
N ARG A 272 -3.08 -0.09 17.97
CA ARG A 272 -2.64 1.20 17.41
C ARG A 272 -1.24 1.58 17.88
N VAL A 273 -0.93 1.39 19.15
CA VAL A 273 0.41 1.61 19.70
C VAL A 273 1.46 0.81 18.93
N LEU A 274 1.18 -0.49 18.74
CA LEU A 274 2.10 -1.35 17.97
C LEU A 274 2.24 -0.90 16.51
N ARG A 275 1.12 -0.53 15.86
CA ARG A 275 1.12 0.02 14.49
C ARG A 275 1.90 1.33 14.40
N GLN A 276 1.71 2.24 15.35
CA GLN A 276 2.44 3.51 15.39
C GLN A 276 3.93 3.30 15.64
N ALA A 277 4.32 2.36 16.52
CA ALA A 277 5.72 2.00 16.73
C ALA A 277 6.37 1.47 15.44
N VAL A 278 5.69 0.57 14.71
CA VAL A 278 6.15 0.09 13.39
C VAL A 278 6.25 1.24 12.39
N ALA A 279 5.24 2.12 12.33
CA ALA A 279 5.22 3.26 11.41
C ALA A 279 6.35 4.26 11.69
N LYS A 280 6.68 4.49 12.96
CA LYS A 280 7.80 5.37 13.36
C LYS A 280 9.15 4.83 12.91
N LEU A 281 9.36 3.51 12.99
CA LEU A 281 10.60 2.87 12.53
C LEU A 281 10.70 2.75 11.01
N ARG A 282 9.60 2.41 10.35
CA ARG A 282 9.59 2.06 8.92
C ARG A 282 9.20 3.23 8.01
N GLY A 283 8.58 4.26 8.57
CA GLY A 283 7.98 5.37 7.83
C GLY A 283 6.62 5.05 7.20
N HIS A 284 6.17 3.79 7.21
CA HIS A 284 4.88 3.37 6.67
C HIS A 284 4.43 1.99 7.18
N LEU A 285 3.14 1.67 6.97
CA LEU A 285 2.52 0.39 7.37
C LEU A 285 2.18 -0.53 6.18
N ARG A 286 2.80 -0.34 5.00
CA ARG A 286 2.51 -1.17 3.83
C ARG A 286 2.85 -2.63 4.12
N GLU A 287 1.98 -3.54 3.65
CA GLU A 287 2.15 -5.00 3.78
C GLU A 287 2.18 -5.53 5.22
N ILE A 288 1.93 -4.68 6.23
CA ILE A 288 1.76 -5.13 7.61
C ILE A 288 0.35 -5.65 7.78
N GLY A 289 0.21 -6.97 7.77
CA GLY A 289 -1.07 -7.65 7.93
C GLY A 289 -1.58 -7.61 9.37
N PHE A 290 -2.92 -7.59 9.54
CA PHE A 290 -3.58 -7.65 10.85
C PHE A 290 -3.11 -8.85 11.69
N ASN A 291 -3.05 -10.04 11.10
CA ASN A 291 -2.73 -11.29 11.81
C ASN A 291 -1.34 -11.27 12.46
N LEU A 292 -0.37 -10.64 11.83
CA LEU A 292 1.00 -10.60 12.35
C LEU A 292 1.08 -9.79 13.67
N LEU A 293 0.43 -8.64 13.69
CA LEU A 293 0.39 -7.81 14.90
C LEU A 293 -0.45 -8.43 16.01
N GLU A 294 -1.56 -9.10 15.67
CA GLU A 294 -2.35 -9.86 16.67
C GLU A 294 -1.55 -11.00 17.30
N GLN A 295 -0.82 -11.78 16.51
CA GLN A 295 0.06 -12.83 17.03
C GLN A 295 1.13 -12.29 17.97
N ALA A 296 1.68 -11.11 17.69
CA ALA A 296 2.63 -10.46 18.58
C ALA A 296 1.98 -10.03 19.90
N LEU A 297 0.78 -9.45 19.84
CA LEU A 297 0.01 -9.09 21.04
C LEU A 297 -0.46 -10.31 21.83
N GLU A 298 -0.79 -11.41 21.16
CA GLU A 298 -1.09 -12.70 21.81
C GLU A 298 0.13 -13.25 22.57
N ALA A 299 1.32 -13.21 21.97
CA ALA A 299 2.56 -13.61 22.62
C ALA A 299 2.86 -12.73 23.87
N VAL A 300 2.62 -11.41 23.77
CA VAL A 300 2.72 -10.49 24.93
C VAL A 300 1.76 -10.92 26.04
N ARG A 301 0.48 -11.22 25.73
CA ARG A 301 -0.52 -11.66 26.73
C ARG A 301 -0.19 -12.99 27.36
N ALA A 302 0.40 -13.91 26.59
CA ALA A 302 0.81 -15.22 27.06
C ALA A 302 2.15 -15.21 27.84
N GLY A 303 2.90 -14.10 27.81
CA GLY A 303 4.24 -14.02 28.39
C GLY A 303 5.26 -14.89 27.64
N GLU A 304 5.01 -15.21 26.37
CA GLU A 304 5.86 -16.06 25.56
C GLU A 304 7.00 -15.27 24.91
N THR A 305 8.22 -15.82 25.00
CA THR A 305 9.33 -15.27 24.21
C THR A 305 9.19 -15.72 22.76
N ARG A 306 8.96 -14.77 21.86
CA ARG A 306 8.74 -15.06 20.44
C ARG A 306 9.26 -13.94 19.54
N GLN A 307 9.74 -14.31 18.36
CA GLN A 307 10.21 -13.37 17.36
C GLN A 307 9.33 -13.44 16.10
N PHE A 308 9.04 -12.28 15.56
CA PHE A 308 8.29 -12.12 14.31
C PHE A 308 9.11 -11.27 13.35
N ALA A 309 9.17 -11.67 12.08
CA ALA A 309 9.73 -10.86 11.02
C ALA A 309 8.60 -10.15 10.28
N LEU A 310 8.67 -8.82 10.18
CA LEU A 310 7.77 -8.06 9.34
C LEU A 310 8.29 -8.07 7.89
N PRO A 311 7.42 -7.93 6.89
CA PRO A 311 7.83 -7.85 5.50
C PRO A 311 8.92 -6.80 5.31
N ALA A 312 10.04 -7.19 4.68
CA ALA A 312 11.17 -6.31 4.46
C ALA A 312 10.83 -5.18 3.49
N ASP A 313 11.44 -4.02 3.69
CA ASP A 313 11.40 -2.91 2.75
C ASP A 313 12.81 -2.68 2.22
N GLY A 314 13.11 -3.24 1.04
CA GLY A 314 14.47 -3.27 0.52
C GLY A 314 15.39 -4.22 1.28
N ALA A 315 16.59 -3.76 1.63
CA ALA A 315 17.62 -4.56 2.29
C ALA A 315 17.50 -4.61 3.84
N GLN A 316 16.47 -3.95 4.40
CA GLN A 316 16.27 -3.89 5.85
C GLN A 316 14.97 -4.58 6.23
N GLY A 317 15.04 -5.47 7.21
CA GLY A 317 13.87 -6.10 7.85
C GLY A 317 13.56 -5.47 9.19
N ILE A 318 12.30 -5.45 9.59
CA ILE A 318 11.91 -5.13 10.96
C ILE A 318 11.61 -6.42 11.68
N PHE A 319 12.21 -6.59 12.82
CA PHE A 319 11.96 -7.71 13.72
C PHE A 319 11.25 -7.21 14.96
N LEU A 320 10.28 -7.99 15.39
CA LEU A 320 9.50 -7.75 16.57
C LEU A 320 9.76 -8.92 17.51
N ARG A 321 10.43 -8.64 18.64
CA ARG A 321 10.77 -9.64 19.66
C ARG A 321 9.95 -9.39 20.91
N VAL A 322 9.20 -10.39 21.31
CA VAL A 322 8.50 -10.43 22.59
C VAL A 322 9.40 -11.13 23.58
N GLU A 323 9.64 -10.48 24.70
CA GLU A 323 10.36 -11.03 25.88
C GLU A 323 9.44 -10.92 27.10
N ALA A 324 9.80 -11.52 28.23
CA ALA A 324 8.91 -11.61 29.41
C ALA A 324 8.38 -10.24 29.88
N SER A 325 9.17 -9.17 29.79
CA SER A 325 8.81 -7.82 30.24
C SER A 325 8.81 -6.76 29.14
N THR A 326 9.31 -7.07 27.96
CA THR A 326 9.51 -6.08 26.89
C THR A 326 9.05 -6.59 25.53
N LEU A 327 8.61 -5.65 24.70
CA LEU A 327 8.37 -5.83 23.28
C LEU A 327 9.32 -4.91 22.53
N ARG A 328 10.27 -5.49 21.80
CA ARG A 328 11.32 -4.78 21.07
C ARG A 328 11.06 -4.84 19.57
N LEU A 329 11.02 -3.69 18.93
CA LEU A 329 11.01 -3.54 17.48
C LEU A 329 12.38 -3.05 17.04
N SER A 330 13.06 -3.75 16.14
CA SER A 330 14.38 -3.38 15.64
C SER A 330 14.45 -3.45 14.13
N ILE A 331 15.16 -2.49 13.52
CA ILE A 331 15.58 -2.56 12.13
C ILE A 331 16.89 -3.34 12.11
N GLU A 332 16.85 -4.49 11.47
CA GLU A 332 18.06 -5.29 11.27
C GLU A 332 18.32 -5.42 9.77
N PRO A 333 19.59 -5.59 9.34
CA PRO A 333 19.83 -6.02 7.97
C PRO A 333 18.94 -7.22 7.71
N ALA A 334 18.13 -7.17 6.66
CA ALA A 334 17.41 -8.38 6.24
C ALA A 334 18.46 -9.49 6.16
N PRO A 335 18.22 -10.68 6.74
CA PRO A 335 19.16 -11.77 6.62
C PRO A 335 19.52 -11.85 5.15
N ALA A 336 20.78 -11.67 4.81
CA ALA A 336 21.26 -11.64 3.44
C ALA A 336 20.57 -12.80 2.75
N GLU A 337 19.81 -12.53 1.66
CA GLU A 337 19.09 -13.59 0.92
C GLU A 337 20.07 -14.73 0.86
N GLY A 338 19.79 -15.84 1.59
CA GLY A 338 20.82 -16.74 2.09
C GLY A 338 21.78 -17.05 0.98
N CYS A 339 23.05 -16.68 1.14
CA CYS A 339 24.08 -16.98 0.13
C CYS A 339 23.82 -18.40 -0.32
N PRO A 340 23.54 -18.65 -1.60
CA PRO A 340 23.21 -19.99 -2.04
C PRO A 340 24.34 -20.91 -1.62
N TRP A 341 24.07 -21.70 -0.62
CA TRP A 341 25.03 -22.67 -0.11
C TRP A 341 24.69 -24.06 -0.64
N GLN A 342 25.72 -24.86 -0.78
CA GLN A 342 25.61 -26.23 -1.20
C GLN A 342 26.74 -27.01 -0.54
N GLN A 343 26.40 -28.10 0.16
CA GLN A 343 27.35 -28.90 0.88
C GLN A 343 27.04 -30.40 0.78
N MET A 344 28.06 -31.21 0.55
CA MET A 344 27.91 -32.68 0.59
C MET A 344 27.72 -33.16 2.02
N LEU A 345 26.72 -34.01 2.23
CA LEU A 345 26.50 -34.66 3.51
C LEU A 345 27.42 -35.87 3.70
N GLN A 346 28.02 -35.97 4.87
CA GLN A 346 28.67 -37.21 5.29
C GLN A 346 27.61 -38.25 5.66
N VAL A 347 27.65 -39.39 4.98
CA VAL A 347 26.73 -40.51 5.22
C VAL A 347 27.52 -41.84 5.34
N PRO A 348 27.57 -42.45 6.53
CA PRO A 348 27.08 -41.96 7.80
C PRO A 348 27.97 -40.84 8.37
N GLY A 349 27.40 -39.91 9.14
CA GLY A 349 28.17 -38.86 9.78
C GLY A 349 27.34 -37.63 10.17
N ARG A 350 28.05 -36.64 10.73
CA ARG A 350 27.50 -35.31 11.05
C ARG A 350 28.17 -34.26 10.17
N THR A 351 27.35 -33.48 9.49
CA THR A 351 27.78 -32.38 8.63
C THR A 351 27.28 -31.06 9.22
N GLU A 352 28.18 -30.15 9.54
CA GLU A 352 27.83 -28.80 9.96
C GLU A 352 27.67 -27.90 8.74
N ILE A 353 26.55 -27.20 8.65
CA ILE A 353 26.23 -26.26 7.58
C ILE A 353 26.32 -24.87 8.16
N ALA A 354 27.53 -24.34 8.27
CA ALA A 354 27.82 -23.04 8.87
C ALA A 354 27.00 -21.88 8.30
N PRO A 355 26.78 -21.77 6.96
CA PRO A 355 25.94 -20.69 6.40
C PRO A 355 24.47 -20.73 6.85
N ALA A 356 23.94 -21.89 7.25
CA ALA A 356 22.59 -22.06 7.74
C ALA A 356 22.49 -22.17 9.27
N GLY A 357 23.62 -22.20 9.97
CA GLY A 357 23.65 -22.37 11.43
C GLY A 357 23.10 -23.71 11.93
N ILE A 358 23.06 -24.76 11.09
CA ILE A 358 22.50 -26.06 11.42
C ILE A 358 23.52 -27.18 11.24
N ALA A 359 23.26 -28.32 11.91
CA ALA A 359 24.01 -29.54 11.68
C ALA A 359 23.04 -30.67 11.28
N ILE A 360 23.40 -31.42 10.24
CA ILE A 360 22.63 -32.57 9.76
C ILE A 360 23.40 -33.85 10.13
N THR A 361 22.77 -34.73 10.87
CA THR A 361 23.32 -36.06 11.17
C THR A 361 22.62 -37.11 10.33
N ALA A 362 23.38 -37.83 9.51
CA ALA A 362 22.90 -38.95 8.71
C ALA A 362 23.36 -40.28 9.30
N ARG A 363 22.46 -41.23 9.44
CA ARG A 363 22.76 -42.60 9.93
C ARG A 363 22.20 -43.63 8.98
N ILE A 364 22.92 -44.72 8.81
CA ILE A 364 22.42 -45.89 8.11
C ILE A 364 21.94 -46.85 9.17
N CYS A 365 20.68 -47.27 9.09
CA CYS A 365 20.07 -48.20 10.06
C CYS A 365 19.13 -49.18 9.37
N PRO A 366 18.91 -50.41 9.96
CA PRO A 366 17.92 -51.35 9.47
C PRO A 366 16.50 -50.76 9.50
N ALA A 367 15.64 -51.17 8.58
CA ALA A 367 14.27 -50.65 8.43
C ALA A 367 13.33 -51.06 9.61
N ALA A 368 13.69 -52.01 10.42
CA ALA A 368 12.88 -52.47 11.56
C ALA A 368 13.18 -51.60 12.80
N GLY A 369 12.16 -50.87 13.33
CA GLY A 369 12.25 -50.11 14.58
C GLY A 369 12.44 -48.60 14.42
N LEU A 370 12.13 -48.05 13.26
CA LEU A 370 12.13 -46.59 13.05
C LEU A 370 10.77 -46.00 13.39
N GLU A 371 10.69 -45.20 14.46
CA GLU A 371 9.53 -44.34 14.71
C GLU A 371 9.63 -43.06 13.90
N PRO A 372 8.53 -42.58 13.25
CA PRO A 372 8.60 -41.55 12.21
C PRO A 372 8.64 -40.11 12.75
N GLU A 373 8.54 -39.87 14.02
CA GLU A 373 8.39 -38.51 14.56
C GLU A 373 9.75 -37.82 14.62
N ASP A 374 9.99 -36.81 13.85
CA ASP A 374 11.16 -35.91 13.76
C ASP A 374 12.35 -36.34 12.89
N ARG A 375 12.22 -37.38 12.05
CA ARG A 375 13.33 -37.82 11.19
C ARG A 375 12.91 -37.97 9.72
N LEU A 376 13.76 -37.47 8.82
CA LEU A 376 13.62 -37.79 7.39
C LEU A 376 14.25 -39.14 7.11
N VAL A 377 13.44 -40.13 6.74
CA VAL A 377 13.87 -41.49 6.44
C VAL A 377 13.76 -41.73 4.95
N PHE A 378 14.87 -42.21 4.32
CA PHE A 378 14.96 -42.55 2.91
C PHE A 378 15.43 -43.95 2.75
N ARG A 379 14.98 -44.68 1.70
CA ARG A 379 15.55 -45.96 1.31
C ARG A 379 16.90 -45.69 0.66
N LEU A 380 17.96 -46.35 1.15
CA LEU A 380 19.32 -46.13 0.67
C LEU A 380 19.42 -46.41 -0.85
N GLU A 381 18.72 -47.43 -1.32
CA GLU A 381 18.67 -47.84 -2.73
C GLU A 381 18.01 -46.78 -3.65
N SER A 382 17.21 -45.90 -3.09
CA SER A 382 16.53 -44.82 -3.83
C SER A 382 17.30 -43.51 -3.86
N LEU A 383 18.47 -43.42 -3.20
CA LEU A 383 19.27 -42.23 -3.11
C LEU A 383 20.45 -42.28 -4.09
N ALA A 384 20.60 -41.23 -4.87
CA ALA A 384 21.81 -40.99 -5.63
C ALA A 384 22.90 -40.43 -4.70
N LEU A 385 24.02 -41.12 -4.59
CA LEU A 385 25.19 -40.62 -3.83
C LEU A 385 26.12 -39.85 -4.77
N PRO A 386 26.77 -38.78 -4.28
CA PRO A 386 26.72 -38.20 -2.92
C PRO A 386 25.44 -37.42 -2.65
N ILE A 387 24.97 -37.43 -1.40
CA ILE A 387 23.81 -36.63 -0.98
C ILE A 387 24.26 -35.21 -0.78
N LEU A 388 23.51 -34.27 -1.34
CA LEU A 388 23.77 -32.85 -1.33
C LEU A 388 22.70 -32.12 -0.56
N ALA A 389 23.06 -31.37 0.45
CA ALA A 389 22.22 -30.37 1.08
C ALA A 389 22.49 -28.99 0.44
N ARG A 390 21.46 -28.23 0.14
CA ARG A 390 21.59 -26.90 -0.42
C ARG A 390 20.42 -26.01 -0.05
N SER A 391 20.65 -24.70 -0.15
CA SER A 391 19.58 -23.73 -0.07
C SER A 391 18.59 -23.89 -1.24
N TRP A 392 17.34 -23.49 -0.99
CA TRP A 392 16.29 -23.47 -2.01
C TRP A 392 16.66 -22.56 -3.18
N ARG A 393 16.25 -22.90 -4.41
CA ARG A 393 16.40 -22.09 -5.63
C ARG A 393 15.06 -21.87 -6.32
N PRO A 394 14.83 -20.71 -6.95
CA PRO A 394 13.66 -20.50 -7.78
C PRO A 394 13.49 -21.59 -8.83
N GLY A 395 12.30 -22.17 -8.89
CA GLY A 395 12.01 -23.28 -9.82
C GLY A 395 12.13 -24.68 -9.21
N ASP A 396 12.64 -24.83 -8.00
CA ASP A 396 12.69 -26.12 -7.32
C ASP A 396 11.29 -26.74 -7.16
N ARG A 397 11.21 -28.03 -7.44
CA ARG A 397 9.97 -28.81 -7.36
C ARG A 397 10.20 -30.07 -6.50
N MET A 398 9.15 -30.47 -5.80
CA MET A 398 9.13 -31.74 -5.07
C MET A 398 7.81 -32.49 -5.30
N ARG A 399 7.80 -33.77 -5.01
CA ARG A 399 6.58 -34.60 -4.94
C ARG A 399 6.20 -34.80 -3.48
N PRO A 400 5.21 -34.05 -2.92
CA PRO A 400 4.76 -34.28 -1.56
C PRO A 400 4.12 -35.69 -1.43
N ARG A 401 4.31 -36.31 -0.28
CA ARG A 401 3.68 -37.62 -0.01
C ARG A 401 2.15 -37.45 0.02
N GLY A 402 1.42 -38.23 -0.74
CA GLY A 402 -0.05 -38.18 -0.83
C GLY A 402 -0.60 -37.25 -1.92
N LEU A 403 0.24 -36.70 -2.79
CA LEU A 403 -0.19 -35.90 -3.95
C LEU A 403 0.33 -36.55 -5.26
N ASP A 404 -0.57 -36.77 -6.23
CA ASP A 404 -0.19 -37.13 -7.56
C ASP A 404 0.38 -35.94 -8.30
N GLY A 405 1.69 -35.95 -8.58
CA GLY A 405 2.39 -34.89 -9.31
C GLY A 405 3.45 -34.14 -8.51
N SER A 406 4.11 -33.22 -9.17
CA SER A 406 5.15 -32.36 -8.56
C SER A 406 4.63 -30.95 -8.34
N LYS A 407 4.92 -30.36 -7.17
CA LYS A 407 4.58 -28.98 -6.81
C LYS A 407 5.86 -28.14 -6.68
N LYS A 408 5.80 -26.86 -7.05
CA LYS A 408 6.92 -25.95 -6.78
C LYS A 408 7.12 -25.80 -5.27
N LEU A 409 8.36 -25.84 -4.81
CA LEU A 409 8.68 -25.66 -3.39
C LEU A 409 8.17 -24.32 -2.84
N GLN A 410 8.24 -23.27 -3.64
CA GLN A 410 7.71 -21.95 -3.29
C GLN A 410 6.21 -21.99 -2.96
N ASP A 411 5.41 -22.69 -3.77
CA ASP A 411 3.97 -22.84 -3.55
C ASP A 411 3.69 -23.66 -2.29
N LEU A 412 4.50 -24.71 -2.06
CA LEU A 412 4.39 -25.54 -0.87
C LEU A 412 4.70 -24.76 0.42
N PHE A 413 5.73 -23.92 0.40
CA PHE A 413 6.10 -23.07 1.54
C PHE A 413 4.98 -22.06 1.83
N THR A 414 4.38 -21.47 0.78
CA THR A 414 3.24 -20.55 0.91
C THR A 414 2.03 -21.24 1.52
N ASP A 415 1.66 -22.44 1.05
CA ASP A 415 0.51 -23.19 1.56
C ASP A 415 0.70 -23.65 3.01
N ARG A 416 1.91 -24.01 3.38
CA ARG A 416 2.27 -24.42 4.74
C ARG A 416 2.64 -23.27 5.65
N LYS A 417 2.53 -22.02 5.15
CA LYS A 417 2.89 -20.79 5.89
C LYS A 417 4.30 -20.85 6.48
N ILE A 418 5.24 -21.48 5.78
CA ILE A 418 6.64 -21.52 6.18
C ILE A 418 7.23 -20.13 5.92
N PRO A 419 7.80 -19.46 6.93
CA PRO A 419 8.42 -18.15 6.76
C PRO A 419 9.55 -18.24 5.74
N ARG A 420 9.70 -17.21 4.93
CA ARG A 420 10.93 -17.03 4.14
C ARG A 420 12.05 -16.71 5.14
N ALA A 421 13.00 -17.62 5.27
CA ALA A 421 14.23 -17.39 6.00
C ALA A 421 15.16 -16.49 5.20
#